data_efd34f4ecec4ef5f99e200aafea45524
#
_entry.id   efd34f4ecec4ef5f99e200aafea45524
#
_cell.length_a   1.000
_cell.length_b   1.000
_cell.length_c   1.000
_cell.angle_alpha   90.00
_cell.angle_beta   90.00
_cell.angle_gamma   90.00
#
_symmetry.space_group_name_H-M   'P 1'
#
loop_
_entity.id
_entity.type
_entity.pdbx_description
1 polymer ?
#
loop_
_entity_poly.entity_id
_entity_poly.type
_entity_poly.pdbx_seq_one_letter_code
_entity_poly.pdbx_strand_id
1 'polypeptide(L)'
;MAYHLEGRLLEVCNCRVLCPCWIGEDPDFGTCDTIVAWHFDKGKIGDVDVTGRTIALIAHVPGNILKGNWRAAVYVDDKASPQQKDAILDVYTGKLGGPVGDLVKLVGEVVSVESVPITFDVQGGKGTIKVGSAGYAELEPYKSAAGNTTTLTETVFSTVPGAPVFVGKAPHYRAKNDKLGINLDLQNHNALQSTFVFDA
;
A
#
# COMPACT_ATOMS: atom_id res chain seq x y z
N MET A 1 16.55 -6.86 -15.62
CA MET A 1 16.25 -8.08 -14.84
C MET A 1 14.73 -8.13 -14.77
N ALA A 2 14.13 -9.24 -15.20
CA ALA A 2 12.68 -9.40 -15.19
C ALA A 2 12.16 -9.67 -13.77
N TYR A 3 10.95 -9.25 -13.48
CA TYR A 3 10.26 -9.64 -12.26
C TYR A 3 8.80 -10.02 -12.52
N HIS A 4 8.28 -10.90 -11.66
CA HIS A 4 6.85 -11.22 -11.54
C HIS A 4 6.47 -11.15 -10.07
N LEU A 5 5.52 -10.28 -9.73
CA LEU A 5 5.01 -10.11 -8.38
C LEU A 5 3.50 -10.17 -8.41
N GLU A 6 2.93 -11.11 -7.68
CA GLU A 6 1.48 -11.33 -7.56
C GLU A 6 1.10 -11.35 -6.08
N GLY A 7 0.04 -10.64 -5.70
CA GLY A 7 -0.35 -10.63 -4.30
C GLY A 7 -1.49 -9.69 -3.95
N ARG A 8 -1.48 -9.24 -2.70
CA ARG A 8 -2.51 -8.40 -2.11
C ARG A 8 -1.94 -7.06 -1.71
N LEU A 9 -2.69 -6.02 -2.03
CA LEU A 9 -2.42 -4.64 -1.63
C LEU A 9 -3.43 -4.23 -0.56
N LEU A 10 -2.98 -3.53 0.47
CA LEU A 10 -3.79 -2.78 1.40
C LEU A 10 -3.39 -1.31 1.36
N GLU A 11 -4.39 -0.42 1.32
CA GLU A 11 -4.23 1.01 1.52
C GLU A 11 -5.17 1.46 2.63
N VAL A 12 -4.64 2.23 3.59
CA VAL A 12 -5.40 2.87 4.66
C VAL A 12 -4.92 4.31 4.78
N CYS A 13 -5.84 5.27 4.79
CA CYS A 13 -5.49 6.69 4.82
C CYS A 13 -6.39 7.52 5.74
N ASN A 14 -6.00 8.78 5.93
CA ASN A 14 -6.75 9.73 6.75
C ASN A 14 -8.02 10.27 6.06
N CYS A 15 -8.28 9.97 4.79
CA CYS A 15 -9.52 10.35 4.12
C CYS A 15 -10.74 9.62 4.72
N ARG A 16 -11.91 10.16 4.47
CA ARG A 16 -13.19 9.48 4.76
C ARG A 16 -13.42 8.33 3.78
N VAL A 17 -14.34 7.47 4.11
CA VAL A 17 -14.82 6.46 3.15
C VAL A 17 -15.86 7.11 2.23
N LEU A 18 -15.72 7.07 0.95
CA LEU A 18 -14.71 6.45 0.11
C LEU A 18 -13.58 7.44 -0.15
N CYS A 19 -12.31 6.98 -0.15
CA CYS A 19 -11.17 7.84 -0.46
C CYS A 19 -11.27 8.41 -1.89
N PRO A 20 -11.35 9.75 -2.06
CA PRO A 20 -11.51 10.36 -3.37
C PRO A 20 -10.29 10.17 -4.27
N CYS A 21 -9.11 9.94 -3.70
CA CYS A 21 -7.89 9.71 -4.47
C CYS A 21 -8.00 8.50 -5.41
N TRP A 22 -8.80 7.46 -5.04
CA TRP A 22 -8.98 6.27 -5.87
C TRP A 22 -9.74 6.53 -7.18
N ILE A 23 -10.43 7.65 -7.26
CA ILE A 23 -11.11 8.11 -8.49
C ILE A 23 -10.47 9.38 -9.08
N GLY A 24 -9.24 9.71 -8.65
CA GLY A 24 -8.45 10.81 -9.20
C GLY A 24 -8.78 12.21 -8.65
N GLU A 25 -9.64 12.29 -7.64
CA GLU A 25 -10.01 13.55 -6.98
C GLU A 25 -9.00 13.93 -5.88
N ASP A 26 -9.08 15.18 -5.44
CA ASP A 26 -8.24 15.68 -4.34
C ASP A 26 -8.64 15.05 -3.00
N PRO A 27 -7.69 14.81 -2.09
CA PRO A 27 -7.97 14.23 -0.78
C PRO A 27 -8.88 15.14 0.07
N ASP A 28 -9.76 14.54 0.90
CA ASP A 28 -10.77 15.24 1.71
C ASP A 28 -10.23 16.41 2.55
N PHE A 29 -8.97 16.33 2.97
CA PHE A 29 -8.33 17.32 3.85
C PHE A 29 -7.19 18.09 3.17
N GLY A 30 -7.15 18.07 1.84
CA GLY A 30 -6.10 18.69 1.03
C GLY A 30 -4.79 17.93 0.99
N THR A 31 -4.56 17.00 1.91
CA THR A 31 -3.39 16.09 1.98
C THR A 31 -3.85 14.68 2.34
N CYS A 32 -3.03 13.68 1.97
CA CYS A 32 -3.31 12.30 2.35
C CYS A 32 -2.11 11.72 3.10
N ASP A 33 -2.35 11.25 4.32
CA ASP A 33 -1.39 10.47 5.10
C ASP A 33 -1.84 9.01 5.10
N THR A 34 -1.00 8.12 4.57
CA THR A 34 -1.40 6.76 4.22
C THR A 34 -0.38 5.71 4.61
N ILE A 35 -0.87 4.48 4.88
CA ILE A 35 -0.09 3.24 4.81
C ILE A 35 -0.52 2.54 3.54
N VAL A 36 0.43 2.19 2.68
CA VAL A 36 0.22 1.29 1.54
C VAL A 36 1.16 0.11 1.68
N ALA A 37 0.65 -1.11 1.56
CA ALA A 37 1.45 -2.32 1.68
C ALA A 37 1.14 -3.30 0.55
N TRP A 38 2.18 -3.97 0.07
CA TRP A 38 2.12 -5.04 -0.91
C TRP A 38 2.67 -6.32 -0.27
N HIS A 39 1.84 -7.33 -0.14
CA HIS A 39 2.21 -8.67 0.28
C HIS A 39 2.32 -9.57 -0.94
N PHE A 40 3.45 -10.23 -1.13
CA PHE A 40 3.69 -11.10 -2.27
C PHE A 40 3.20 -12.52 -1.96
N ASP A 41 2.03 -12.89 -2.48
CA ASP A 41 1.52 -14.28 -2.40
C ASP A 41 2.38 -15.19 -3.28
N LYS A 42 2.89 -14.65 -4.42
CA LYS A 42 3.96 -15.20 -5.25
C LYS A 42 4.86 -14.07 -5.74
N GLY A 43 6.15 -14.27 -5.73
CA GLY A 43 7.06 -13.23 -6.19
C GLY A 43 8.43 -13.78 -6.60
N LYS A 44 8.87 -13.40 -7.81
CA LYS A 44 10.21 -13.70 -8.30
C LYS A 44 10.80 -12.45 -8.95
N ILE A 45 12.03 -12.09 -8.55
CA ILE A 45 12.77 -10.95 -9.08
C ILE A 45 14.12 -11.50 -9.56
N GLY A 46 14.30 -11.61 -10.88
CA GLY A 46 15.38 -12.42 -11.45
C GLY A 46 15.31 -13.85 -10.91
N ASP A 47 16.35 -14.29 -10.21
CA ASP A 47 16.41 -15.61 -9.58
C ASP A 47 16.01 -15.62 -8.10
N VAL A 48 15.68 -14.46 -7.53
CA VAL A 48 15.34 -14.30 -6.11
C VAL A 48 13.86 -14.53 -5.89
N ASP A 49 13.49 -15.55 -5.11
CA ASP A 49 12.13 -15.77 -4.63
C ASP A 49 11.84 -14.86 -3.44
N VAL A 50 10.80 -14.01 -3.56
CA VAL A 50 10.34 -13.08 -2.53
C VAL A 50 8.94 -13.43 -2.02
N THR A 51 8.43 -14.62 -2.33
CA THR A 51 7.13 -15.13 -1.87
C THR A 51 7.02 -15.04 -0.34
N GLY A 52 5.87 -14.59 0.14
CA GLY A 52 5.59 -14.39 1.56
C GLY A 52 6.27 -13.17 2.19
N ARG A 53 6.95 -12.33 1.41
CA ARG A 53 7.50 -11.06 1.91
C ARG A 53 6.50 -9.93 1.72
N THR A 54 6.72 -8.86 2.49
CA THR A 54 5.89 -7.65 2.44
C THR A 54 6.78 -6.43 2.37
N ILE A 55 6.38 -5.45 1.56
CA ILE A 55 6.91 -4.09 1.60
C ILE A 55 5.76 -3.13 1.92
N ALA A 56 6.03 -2.13 2.74
CA ALA A 56 5.06 -1.10 3.09
C ALA A 56 5.66 0.30 2.96
N LEU A 57 4.81 1.27 2.66
CA LEU A 57 5.10 2.70 2.71
C LEU A 57 4.22 3.34 3.77
N ILE A 58 4.79 4.26 4.56
CA ILE A 58 4.03 5.34 5.21
C ILE A 58 4.35 6.59 4.42
N ALA A 59 3.33 7.25 3.87
CA ALA A 59 3.55 8.36 2.96
C ALA A 59 2.67 9.56 3.31
N HIS A 60 3.24 10.75 3.11
CA HIS A 60 2.55 12.02 3.07
C HIS A 60 2.42 12.48 1.62
N VAL A 61 1.19 12.66 1.16
CA VAL A 61 0.84 13.13 -0.19
C VAL A 61 0.33 14.57 -0.08
N PRO A 62 1.03 15.57 -0.65
CA PRO A 62 0.75 16.99 -0.41
C PRO A 62 -0.39 17.58 -1.26
N GLY A 63 -1.29 16.76 -1.78
CA GLY A 63 -2.40 17.19 -2.63
C GLY A 63 -2.95 16.05 -3.46
N ASN A 64 -3.33 16.31 -4.71
CA ASN A 64 -3.80 15.27 -5.61
C ASN A 64 -2.71 14.22 -5.83
N ILE A 65 -3.09 12.97 -5.62
CA ILE A 65 -2.18 11.82 -5.62
C ILE A 65 -1.43 11.67 -6.97
N LEU A 66 -2.07 12.04 -8.08
CA LEU A 66 -1.49 11.96 -9.42
C LEU A 66 -0.47 13.07 -9.73
N LYS A 67 -0.44 14.14 -8.93
CA LYS A 67 0.55 15.22 -9.07
C LYS A 67 1.91 14.84 -8.51
N GLY A 68 2.02 13.70 -7.82
CA GLY A 68 3.27 13.21 -7.26
C GLY A 68 3.76 14.01 -6.05
N ASN A 69 5.08 14.12 -5.91
CA ASN A 69 5.78 14.76 -4.79
C ASN A 69 5.48 14.10 -3.42
N TRP A 70 5.16 12.81 -3.42
CA TRP A 70 4.96 12.09 -2.17
C TRP A 70 6.26 12.04 -1.38
N ARG A 71 6.17 12.18 -0.07
CA ARG A 71 7.25 11.89 0.86
C ARG A 71 6.97 10.56 1.53
N ALA A 72 7.90 9.61 1.45
CA ALA A 72 7.65 8.24 1.87
C ALA A 72 8.75 7.71 2.78
N ALA A 73 8.36 6.99 3.84
CA ALA A 73 9.20 6.08 4.59
C ALA A 73 8.89 4.65 4.13
N VAL A 74 9.93 3.91 3.76
CA VAL A 74 9.83 2.54 3.21
C VAL A 74 10.16 1.54 4.30
N TYR A 75 9.35 0.50 4.42
CA TYR A 75 9.53 -0.58 5.38
C TYR A 75 9.54 -1.92 4.66
N VAL A 76 10.59 -2.69 4.83
CA VAL A 76 10.71 -4.06 4.29
C VAL A 76 10.59 -5.05 5.46
N ASP A 77 9.83 -6.13 5.24
CA ASP A 77 9.70 -7.24 6.20
C ASP A 77 11.08 -7.72 6.68
N ASP A 78 11.32 -7.73 7.98
CA ASP A 78 12.60 -8.14 8.59
C ASP A 78 12.92 -9.64 8.41
N LYS A 79 11.93 -10.43 8.00
CA LYS A 79 12.12 -11.83 7.59
C LYS A 79 12.74 -11.96 6.20
N ALA A 80 12.86 -10.86 5.44
CA ALA A 80 13.55 -10.87 4.16
C ALA A 80 15.06 -11.04 4.37
N SER A 81 15.68 -11.99 3.64
CA SER A 81 17.14 -12.07 3.58
C SER A 81 17.71 -10.78 2.96
N PRO A 82 19.00 -10.49 3.17
CA PRO A 82 19.64 -9.34 2.51
C PRO A 82 19.41 -9.33 0.99
N GLN A 83 19.55 -10.49 0.33
CA GLN A 83 19.33 -10.62 -1.10
C GLN A 83 17.87 -10.35 -1.51
N GLN A 84 16.89 -10.83 -0.73
CA GLN A 84 15.47 -10.54 -0.96
C GLN A 84 15.17 -9.06 -0.77
N LYS A 85 15.71 -8.44 0.28
CA LYS A 85 15.55 -7.02 0.54
C LYS A 85 16.09 -6.18 -0.62
N ASP A 86 17.31 -6.46 -1.09
CA ASP A 86 17.92 -5.71 -2.18
C ASP A 86 17.10 -5.85 -3.46
N ALA A 87 16.66 -7.07 -3.79
CA ALA A 87 15.82 -7.33 -4.96
C ALA A 87 14.48 -6.57 -4.88
N ILE A 88 13.79 -6.60 -3.73
CA ILE A 88 12.55 -5.86 -3.52
C ILE A 88 12.79 -4.34 -3.68
N LEU A 89 13.85 -3.82 -3.09
CA LEU A 89 14.18 -2.40 -3.21
C LEU A 89 14.55 -2.02 -4.65
N ASP A 90 15.18 -2.87 -5.43
CA ASP A 90 15.47 -2.59 -6.85
C ASP A 90 14.19 -2.44 -7.69
N VAL A 91 13.12 -3.19 -7.37
CA VAL A 91 11.80 -3.01 -7.97
C VAL A 91 11.17 -1.69 -7.47
N TYR A 92 11.08 -1.51 -6.14
CA TYR A 92 10.35 -0.40 -5.52
C TYR A 92 11.13 0.93 -5.47
N THR A 93 12.33 0.98 -6.02
CA THR A 93 13.04 2.23 -6.38
C THR A 93 12.98 2.56 -7.87
N GLY A 94 12.25 1.73 -8.65
CA GLY A 94 12.06 1.94 -10.08
C GLY A 94 13.22 1.51 -10.98
N LYS A 95 14.29 0.93 -10.44
CA LYS A 95 15.48 0.50 -11.21
C LYS A 95 15.13 -0.54 -12.29
N LEU A 96 14.12 -1.37 -12.04
CA LEU A 96 13.73 -2.44 -12.95
C LEU A 96 12.58 -2.03 -13.89
N GLY A 97 12.06 -0.80 -13.75
CA GLY A 97 10.97 -0.30 -14.58
C GLY A 97 9.64 -1.00 -14.33
N GLY A 98 8.82 -1.13 -15.37
CA GLY A 98 7.51 -1.77 -15.32
C GLY A 98 6.48 -0.99 -14.47
N PRO A 99 5.34 -1.63 -14.10
CA PRO A 99 4.24 -0.97 -13.40
C PRO A 99 4.66 -0.31 -12.08
N VAL A 100 5.55 -0.95 -11.32
CA VAL A 100 6.08 -0.39 -10.06
C VAL A 100 6.95 0.84 -10.33
N GLY A 101 7.74 0.82 -11.42
CA GLY A 101 8.52 1.98 -11.85
C GLY A 101 7.65 3.21 -12.14
N ASP A 102 6.45 3.00 -12.69
CA ASP A 102 5.49 4.10 -12.92
C ASP A 102 4.91 4.63 -11.60
N LEU A 103 4.59 3.76 -10.64
CA LEU A 103 4.17 4.19 -9.30
C LEU A 103 5.26 5.01 -8.58
N VAL A 104 6.51 4.58 -8.67
CA VAL A 104 7.64 5.25 -8.02
C VAL A 104 7.85 6.68 -8.53
N LYS A 105 7.49 7.00 -9.77
CA LYS A 105 7.54 8.37 -10.30
C LYS A 105 6.69 9.38 -9.52
N LEU A 106 5.70 8.90 -8.76
CA LEU A 106 4.88 9.74 -7.88
C LEU A 106 5.62 10.10 -6.57
N VAL A 107 6.65 9.35 -6.18
CA VAL A 107 7.44 9.60 -4.98
C VAL A 107 8.48 10.67 -5.27
N GLY A 108 8.40 11.80 -4.58
CA GLY A 108 9.39 12.89 -4.68
C GLY A 108 10.56 12.70 -3.72
N GLU A 109 10.32 12.12 -2.54
CA GLU A 109 11.35 11.94 -1.51
C GLU A 109 11.14 10.63 -0.74
N VAL A 110 12.19 9.84 -0.59
CA VAL A 110 12.25 8.72 0.36
C VAL A 110 13.03 9.17 1.59
N VAL A 111 12.34 9.38 2.71
CA VAL A 111 12.92 9.91 3.96
C VAL A 111 13.64 8.86 4.79
N SER A 112 13.27 7.59 4.66
CA SER A 112 13.96 6.44 5.29
C SER A 112 13.60 5.12 4.61
N VAL A 113 14.51 4.14 4.76
CA VAL A 113 14.30 2.72 4.42
C VAL A 113 14.69 1.89 5.63
N GLU A 114 13.74 1.13 6.16
CA GLU A 114 13.91 0.37 7.40
C GLU A 114 13.50 -1.09 7.21
N SER A 115 14.13 -2.01 7.95
CA SER A 115 13.65 -3.39 8.07
C SER A 115 12.98 -3.53 9.43
N VAL A 116 11.70 -3.94 9.41
CA VAL A 116 10.87 -4.08 10.62
C VAL A 116 10.00 -5.32 10.52
N PRO A 117 9.52 -5.88 11.66
CA PRO A 117 8.49 -6.92 11.61
C PRO A 117 7.24 -6.38 10.91
N ILE A 118 6.78 -7.05 9.84
CA ILE A 118 5.51 -6.73 9.20
C ILE A 118 4.58 -7.93 9.34
N THR A 119 3.39 -7.68 9.88
CA THR A 119 2.29 -8.65 9.87
C THR A 119 1.25 -8.17 8.87
N PHE A 120 0.91 -9.00 7.88
CA PHE A 120 -0.09 -8.72 6.88
C PHE A 120 -1.10 -9.88 6.87
N ASP A 121 -2.23 -9.69 7.54
CA ASP A 121 -3.32 -10.67 7.60
C ASP A 121 -4.58 -10.00 7.05
N VAL A 122 -4.64 -9.86 5.71
CA VAL A 122 -5.71 -9.15 5.01
C VAL A 122 -6.20 -10.00 3.85
N GLN A 123 -7.49 -10.29 3.82
CA GLN A 123 -8.13 -11.04 2.74
C GLN A 123 -9.61 -10.66 2.60
N GLY A 124 -10.08 -10.50 1.34
CA GLY A 124 -11.49 -10.24 1.05
C GLY A 124 -12.04 -8.95 1.65
N GLY A 125 -11.19 -7.94 1.82
CA GLY A 125 -11.54 -6.66 2.42
C GLY A 125 -11.60 -6.67 3.95
N LYS A 126 -11.05 -7.71 4.60
CA LYS A 126 -11.01 -7.82 6.07
C LYS A 126 -9.63 -8.22 6.54
N GLY A 127 -9.23 -7.73 7.71
CA GLY A 127 -8.00 -8.16 8.39
C GLY A 127 -7.25 -7.04 9.08
N THR A 128 -5.94 -7.23 9.24
CA THR A 128 -5.04 -6.30 9.93
C THR A 128 -3.71 -6.17 9.22
N ILE A 129 -3.10 -4.99 9.36
CA ILE A 129 -1.69 -4.76 9.05
C ILE A 129 -0.98 -4.17 10.26
N LYS A 130 0.26 -4.60 10.52
CA LYS A 130 1.17 -3.99 11.48
C LYS A 130 2.54 -3.83 10.85
N VAL A 131 3.08 -2.62 10.92
CA VAL A 131 4.40 -2.24 10.39
C VAL A 131 5.26 -1.79 11.56
N GLY A 132 5.96 -2.73 12.20
CA GLY A 132 6.76 -2.49 13.39
C GLY A 132 6.00 -1.71 14.46
N SER A 133 6.60 -0.61 14.94
CA SER A 133 5.94 0.38 15.80
C SER A 133 5.37 1.58 15.03
N ALA A 134 5.65 1.67 13.72
CA ALA A 134 5.33 2.83 12.90
C ALA A 134 3.88 2.84 12.38
N GLY A 135 3.25 1.66 12.21
CA GLY A 135 1.92 1.60 11.63
C GLY A 135 1.09 0.42 12.13
N TYR A 136 -0.22 0.66 12.23
CA TYR A 136 -1.24 -0.35 12.50
C TYR A 136 -2.55 0.06 11.86
N ALA A 137 -3.24 -0.86 11.21
CA ALA A 137 -4.61 -0.66 10.78
C ALA A 137 -5.39 -1.97 10.78
N GLU A 138 -6.68 -1.84 11.08
CA GLU A 138 -7.70 -2.85 10.87
C GLU A 138 -8.44 -2.55 9.57
N LEU A 139 -9.01 -3.57 8.95
CA LEU A 139 -9.85 -3.43 7.77
C LEU A 139 -11.13 -4.23 7.97
N GLU A 140 -12.27 -3.54 7.90
CA GLU A 140 -13.61 -4.12 7.86
C GLU A 140 -14.32 -3.75 6.56
N PRO A 141 -14.84 -4.73 5.79
CA PRO A 141 -15.47 -4.44 4.52
C PRO A 141 -16.87 -3.86 4.69
N TYR A 142 -17.24 -2.94 3.80
CA TYR A 142 -18.65 -2.63 3.58
C TYR A 142 -19.32 -3.76 2.80
N LYS A 143 -20.58 -4.01 3.11
CA LYS A 143 -21.35 -5.07 2.48
C LYS A 143 -22.66 -4.54 1.92
N SER A 144 -23.05 -5.07 0.76
CA SER A 144 -24.36 -4.86 0.16
C SER A 144 -25.46 -5.53 1.01
N ALA A 145 -26.73 -5.22 0.71
CA ALA A 145 -27.86 -5.89 1.34
C ALA A 145 -27.87 -7.42 1.14
N ALA A 146 -27.24 -7.93 0.08
CA ALA A 146 -27.07 -9.36 -0.20
C ALA A 146 -25.87 -9.99 0.55
N GLY A 147 -25.13 -9.20 1.36
CA GLY A 147 -23.96 -9.67 2.13
C GLY A 147 -22.64 -9.70 1.34
N ASN A 148 -22.64 -9.35 0.06
CA ASN A 148 -21.43 -9.28 -0.74
C ASN A 148 -20.59 -8.05 -0.36
N THR A 149 -19.26 -8.17 -0.38
CA THR A 149 -18.37 -7.02 -0.16
C THR A 149 -18.57 -5.98 -1.26
N THR A 150 -18.70 -4.72 -0.86
CA THR A 150 -18.73 -3.58 -1.79
C THR A 150 -17.40 -3.47 -2.51
N THR A 151 -17.42 -3.30 -3.82
CA THR A 151 -16.22 -3.21 -4.66
C THR A 151 -16.24 -2.00 -5.57
N LEU A 152 -15.04 -1.54 -5.96
CA LEU A 152 -14.81 -0.64 -7.08
C LEU A 152 -14.11 -1.42 -8.19
N THR A 153 -14.39 -1.05 -9.42
CA THR A 153 -13.71 -1.55 -10.62
C THR A 153 -13.20 -0.38 -11.44
N GLU A 154 -12.14 -0.62 -12.23
CA GLU A 154 -11.60 0.36 -13.19
C GLU A 154 -11.25 1.73 -12.56
N THR A 155 -10.73 1.72 -11.34
CA THR A 155 -10.24 2.95 -10.69
C THR A 155 -8.83 3.30 -11.19
N VAL A 156 -8.41 4.56 -11.05
CA VAL A 156 -7.08 5.03 -11.45
C VAL A 156 -5.93 4.31 -10.73
N PHE A 157 -6.20 3.70 -9.58
CA PHE A 157 -5.26 2.92 -8.78
C PHE A 157 -5.58 1.42 -8.71
N SER A 158 -6.49 0.94 -9.53
CA SER A 158 -6.61 -0.50 -9.73
C SER A 158 -5.34 -1.02 -10.37
N THR A 159 -4.47 -1.60 -9.56
CA THR A 159 -3.13 -2.05 -9.97
C THR A 159 -3.17 -3.24 -10.91
N VAL A 160 -4.32 -3.91 -10.97
CA VAL A 160 -4.60 -4.96 -11.96
C VAL A 160 -5.90 -4.61 -12.66
N PRO A 161 -5.91 -4.42 -14.00
CA PRO A 161 -7.12 -4.17 -14.74
C PRO A 161 -8.18 -5.25 -14.50
N GLY A 162 -9.37 -4.84 -14.07
CA GLY A 162 -10.49 -5.73 -13.78
C GLY A 162 -10.46 -6.41 -12.41
N ALA A 163 -9.41 -6.26 -11.62
CA ALA A 163 -9.40 -6.73 -10.24
C ALA A 163 -10.28 -5.81 -9.39
N PRO A 164 -11.23 -6.37 -8.58
CA PRO A 164 -12.04 -5.52 -7.73
C PRO A 164 -11.22 -4.96 -6.58
N VAL A 165 -11.46 -3.69 -6.24
CA VAL A 165 -10.98 -3.08 -5.01
C VAL A 165 -12.07 -3.24 -3.97
N PHE A 166 -11.80 -3.97 -2.91
CA PHE A 166 -12.72 -4.14 -1.78
C PHE A 166 -12.76 -2.86 -0.95
N VAL A 167 -13.95 -2.28 -0.85
CA VAL A 167 -14.19 -1.06 -0.08
C VAL A 167 -14.45 -1.40 1.38
N GLY A 168 -13.70 -0.78 2.26
CA GLY A 168 -13.82 -0.98 3.69
C GLY A 168 -13.55 0.29 4.49
N LYS A 169 -13.55 0.12 5.78
CA LYS A 169 -13.10 1.13 6.76
C LYS A 169 -12.05 0.52 7.68
N ALA A 170 -11.19 1.36 8.20
CA ALA A 170 -10.31 1.02 9.31
C ALA A 170 -11.02 1.41 10.62
N PRO A 171 -11.56 0.46 11.40
CA PRO A 171 -12.07 0.76 12.75
C PRO A 171 -11.03 1.47 13.59
N HIS A 172 -9.76 1.08 13.41
CA HIS A 172 -8.62 1.72 14.02
C HIS A 172 -7.46 1.83 13.01
N TYR A 173 -6.89 3.04 12.90
CA TYR A 173 -5.73 3.37 12.06
C TYR A 173 -4.74 4.21 12.84
N ARG A 174 -3.51 3.73 13.00
CA ARG A 174 -2.39 4.48 13.58
C ARG A 174 -1.21 4.51 12.64
N ALA A 175 -0.62 5.69 12.48
CA ALA A 175 0.64 5.87 11.78
C ALA A 175 1.49 6.91 12.50
N LYS A 176 2.79 6.61 12.69
CA LYS A 176 3.74 7.53 13.28
C LYS A 176 5.06 7.49 12.53
N ASN A 177 5.48 8.65 12.04
CA ASN A 177 6.81 8.84 11.48
C ASN A 177 7.22 10.31 11.63
N ASP A 178 8.20 10.57 12.48
CA ASP A 178 8.62 11.94 12.84
C ASP A 178 9.24 12.69 11.64
N LYS A 179 9.92 11.98 10.72
CA LYS A 179 10.51 12.58 9.50
C LYS A 179 9.45 13.06 8.52
N LEU A 180 8.28 12.43 8.52
CA LEU A 180 7.13 12.83 7.71
C LEU A 180 6.21 13.82 8.44
N GLY A 181 6.39 14.02 9.75
CA GLY A 181 5.48 14.79 10.59
C GLY A 181 4.14 14.06 10.84
N ILE A 182 4.10 12.75 10.61
CA ILE A 182 2.89 11.94 10.77
C ILE A 182 2.80 11.44 12.21
N ASN A 183 1.67 11.70 12.86
CA ASN A 183 1.31 11.15 14.17
C ASN A 183 -0.23 11.02 14.23
N LEU A 184 -0.76 9.92 13.72
CA LEU A 184 -2.19 9.67 13.58
C LEU A 184 -2.66 8.56 14.51
N ASP A 185 -3.84 8.76 15.09
CA ASP A 185 -4.65 7.75 15.79
C ASP A 185 -6.11 8.03 15.43
N LEU A 186 -6.63 7.31 14.45
CA LEU A 186 -7.90 7.60 13.78
C LEU A 186 -8.83 6.39 13.85
N GLN A 187 -10.14 6.64 13.77
CA GLN A 187 -11.18 5.62 13.75
C GLN A 187 -12.14 5.83 12.58
N ASN A 188 -12.55 4.73 11.97
CA ASN A 188 -13.54 4.69 10.90
C ASN A 188 -13.15 5.48 9.64
N HIS A 189 -11.87 5.55 9.35
CA HIS A 189 -11.33 6.14 8.13
C HIS A 189 -11.27 5.14 6.98
N ASN A 190 -10.90 5.61 5.79
CA ASN A 190 -10.86 4.79 4.60
C ASN A 190 -9.85 3.65 4.71
N ALA A 191 -10.26 2.48 4.25
CA ALA A 191 -9.39 1.33 4.05
C ALA A 191 -9.84 0.55 2.82
N LEU A 192 -8.90 0.21 1.95
CA LEU A 192 -9.12 -0.47 0.69
C LEU A 192 -8.16 -1.65 0.55
N GLN A 193 -8.65 -2.74 0.00
CA GLN A 193 -7.83 -3.88 -0.37
C GLN A 193 -8.02 -4.21 -1.83
N SER A 194 -6.94 -4.53 -2.52
CA SER A 194 -6.94 -5.01 -3.90
C SER A 194 -5.99 -6.20 -4.03
N THR A 195 -6.05 -6.87 -5.16
CA THR A 195 -4.99 -7.76 -5.64
C THR A 195 -4.15 -7.04 -6.68
N PHE A 196 -2.95 -7.53 -6.93
CA PHE A 196 -2.07 -7.00 -7.97
C PHE A 196 -1.32 -8.11 -8.68
N VAL A 197 -0.97 -7.86 -9.93
CA VAL A 197 0.03 -8.60 -10.70
C VAL A 197 0.92 -7.58 -11.40
N PHE A 198 2.21 -7.63 -11.12
CA PHE A 198 3.22 -6.78 -11.75
C PHE A 198 4.23 -7.63 -12.50
N ASP A 199 4.39 -7.36 -13.79
CA ASP A 199 5.34 -8.01 -14.68
C ASP A 199 6.25 -6.98 -15.35
N ALA A 200 7.56 -7.25 -15.43
CA ALA A 200 8.52 -6.47 -16.22
C ALA A 200 9.76 -7.28 -16.60
#